data_d7e312a54494d2b414c31207cfcc628e
#
_entry.id   d7e312a54494d2b414c31207cfcc628e
#
_cell.length_a   1.000
_cell.length_b   1.000
_cell.length_c   1.000
_cell.angle_alpha   90.00
_cell.angle_beta   90.00
_cell.angle_gamma   90.00
#
_symmetry.space_group_name_H-M   'P 1'
#
loop_
_entity.id
_entity.type
_entity.pdbx_description
1 polymer ?
#
loop_
_entity_poly.entity_id
_entity_poly.type
_entity_poly.pdbx_seq_one_letter_code
_entity_poly.pdbx_strand_id
1 'polypeptide(L)'
;MSKRKGFYAAKVKRATHMLFFRRHQKPGVKGWELHKSLGADYPKVLDVLDDFLKPLDLQVKTVFEEEKTPTEKPSLEALDKARFYVTLRGDLTPKESKMIGWRIDDLAGLAITISCIISKKGQAPRKDVEDLLSEKIPGWKVGLNIDRYIRYGYLTQDENQQLYLDWRTRAEVDQKALVDMLLNVEAQKKLFTESAEKESGGEAEEDAETAEPEKE
;
A
#
# COMPACT_ATOMS: atom_id res chain seq x y z
N MET A 1 -36.23 25.06 8.77
CA MET A 1 -34.93 24.30 8.93
C MET A 1 -34.97 22.90 8.33
N SER A 2 -36.10 22.27 8.11
CA SER A 2 -36.20 20.87 7.60
C SER A 2 -35.73 20.65 6.15
N LYS A 3 -36.03 21.54 5.20
CA LYS A 3 -35.68 21.37 3.77
C LYS A 3 -34.18 21.37 3.48
N ARG A 4 -33.37 22.15 4.23
CA ARG A 4 -31.90 22.16 4.06
C ARG A 4 -31.26 20.84 4.55
N LYS A 5 -31.73 20.28 5.67
CA LYS A 5 -31.27 18.96 6.15
C LYS A 5 -31.59 17.85 5.14
N GLY A 6 -32.78 17.85 4.55
CA GLY A 6 -33.15 16.87 3.52
C GLY A 6 -32.32 16.96 2.24
N PHE A 7 -31.94 18.17 1.81
CA PHE A 7 -31.11 18.40 0.62
C PHE A 7 -29.66 17.88 0.82
N TYR A 8 -29.07 18.16 1.99
CA TYR A 8 -27.75 17.60 2.32
C TYR A 8 -27.78 16.08 2.45
N ALA A 9 -28.82 15.51 3.07
CA ALA A 9 -28.96 14.06 3.17
C ALA A 9 -28.98 13.37 1.79
N ALA A 10 -29.68 13.95 0.82
CA ALA A 10 -29.70 13.43 -0.55
C ALA A 10 -28.32 13.50 -1.24
N LYS A 11 -27.57 14.60 -1.03
CA LYS A 11 -26.20 14.76 -1.55
C LYS A 11 -25.23 13.78 -0.89
N VAL A 12 -25.28 13.62 0.44
CA VAL A 12 -24.47 12.66 1.19
C VAL A 12 -24.73 11.24 0.71
N LYS A 13 -26.02 10.84 0.59
CA LYS A 13 -26.38 9.55 0.02
C LYS A 13 -25.78 9.32 -1.37
N ARG A 14 -25.84 10.34 -2.25
CA ARG A 14 -25.28 10.26 -3.60
C ARG A 14 -23.76 10.16 -3.58
N ALA A 15 -23.08 10.92 -2.70
CA ALA A 15 -21.64 10.82 -2.49
C ALA A 15 -21.23 9.41 -2.03
N THR A 16 -21.96 8.83 -1.07
CA THR A 16 -21.75 7.46 -0.60
C THR A 16 -21.86 6.47 -1.75
N HIS A 17 -22.90 6.58 -2.57
CA HIS A 17 -23.07 5.68 -3.72
C HIS A 17 -21.93 5.82 -4.73
N MET A 18 -21.44 7.03 -4.97
CA MET A 18 -20.31 7.26 -5.88
C MET A 18 -19.01 6.66 -5.35
N LEU A 19 -18.75 6.81 -4.05
CA LEU A 19 -17.48 6.36 -3.45
C LEU A 19 -17.45 4.85 -3.20
N PHE A 20 -18.58 4.22 -2.84
CA PHE A 20 -18.62 2.80 -2.47
C PHE A 20 -18.99 1.87 -3.63
N PHE A 21 -19.93 2.28 -4.49
CA PHE A 21 -20.54 1.35 -5.46
C PHE A 21 -20.12 1.60 -6.90
N ARG A 22 -19.37 2.65 -7.18
CA ARG A 22 -18.87 2.92 -8.52
C ARG A 22 -17.73 1.98 -8.85
N ARG A 23 -18.07 0.84 -9.46
CA ARG A 23 -17.11 -0.20 -9.88
C ARG A 23 -16.48 0.17 -11.23
N HIS A 24 -15.61 1.14 -11.25
CA HIS A 24 -14.73 1.37 -12.39
C HIS A 24 -13.39 0.67 -12.17
N GLN A 25 -12.61 0.58 -13.23
CA GLN A 25 -11.33 -0.15 -13.27
C GLN A 25 -10.35 0.26 -12.16
N LYS A 26 -10.40 1.51 -11.70
CA LYS A 26 -9.59 2.00 -10.58
C LYS A 26 -10.49 2.50 -9.45
N PRO A 27 -10.17 2.20 -8.17
CA PRO A 27 -10.94 2.68 -7.03
C PRO A 27 -10.86 4.21 -6.90
N GLY A 28 -11.85 4.78 -6.23
CA GLY A 28 -11.95 6.22 -5.98
C GLY A 28 -12.61 7.00 -7.12
N VAL A 29 -12.99 8.24 -6.83
CA VAL A 29 -13.73 9.14 -7.71
C VAL A 29 -12.92 10.43 -7.87
N LYS A 30 -12.82 10.97 -9.08
CA LYS A 30 -12.18 12.25 -9.32
C LYS A 30 -13.07 13.40 -8.78
N GLY A 31 -12.43 14.45 -8.27
CA GLY A 31 -13.15 15.60 -7.71
C GLY A 31 -14.11 16.26 -8.70
N TRP A 32 -13.72 16.41 -9.97
CA TRP A 32 -14.59 16.98 -11.00
C TRP A 32 -15.88 16.18 -11.23
N GLU A 33 -15.85 14.85 -10.99
CA GLU A 33 -17.04 14.01 -11.09
C GLU A 33 -17.98 14.24 -9.90
N LEU A 34 -17.40 14.43 -8.69
CA LEU A 34 -18.15 14.84 -7.51
C LEU A 34 -18.74 16.24 -7.68
N HIS A 35 -17.95 17.16 -8.20
CA HIS A 35 -18.40 18.52 -8.52
C HIS A 35 -19.59 18.50 -9.49
N LYS A 36 -19.50 17.78 -10.60
CA LYS A 36 -20.58 17.63 -11.58
C LYS A 36 -21.85 17.04 -10.97
N SER A 37 -21.71 16.08 -10.03
CA SER A 37 -22.84 15.35 -9.46
C SER A 37 -23.48 16.04 -8.25
N LEU A 38 -22.70 16.70 -7.40
CA LEU A 38 -23.09 17.25 -6.11
C LEU A 38 -23.14 18.79 -6.09
N GLY A 39 -22.45 19.44 -7.07
CA GLY A 39 -22.29 20.88 -7.14
C GLY A 39 -21.01 21.39 -6.44
N ALA A 40 -20.74 22.69 -6.52
CA ALA A 40 -19.53 23.31 -6.00
C ALA A 40 -19.33 23.16 -4.47
N ASP A 41 -20.37 22.84 -3.74
CA ASP A 41 -20.34 22.58 -2.29
C ASP A 41 -19.97 21.11 -1.94
N TYR A 42 -19.57 20.29 -2.91
CA TYR A 42 -19.22 18.89 -2.68
C TYR A 42 -18.15 18.67 -1.60
N PRO A 43 -17.14 19.53 -1.39
CA PRO A 43 -16.19 19.32 -0.30
C PRO A 43 -16.88 19.30 1.07
N LYS A 44 -17.83 20.20 1.30
CA LYS A 44 -18.63 20.20 2.55
C LYS A 44 -19.53 18.97 2.68
N VAL A 45 -20.01 18.43 1.56
CA VAL A 45 -20.78 17.17 1.55
C VAL A 45 -19.87 16.00 1.95
N LEU A 46 -18.62 16.01 1.50
CA LEU A 46 -17.64 14.98 1.88
C LEU A 46 -17.24 15.09 3.36
N ASP A 47 -17.09 16.30 3.90
CA ASP A 47 -16.84 16.51 5.35
C ASP A 47 -17.97 15.91 6.20
N VAL A 48 -19.23 16.17 5.80
CA VAL A 48 -20.41 15.60 6.48
C VAL A 48 -20.43 14.07 6.33
N LEU A 49 -20.07 13.54 5.16
CA LEU A 49 -19.95 12.09 4.96
C LEU A 49 -18.87 11.49 5.84
N ASP A 50 -17.70 12.13 5.94
CA ASP A 50 -16.60 11.68 6.79
C ASP A 50 -17.04 11.57 8.26
N ASP A 51 -17.81 12.57 8.74
CA ASP A 51 -18.38 12.50 10.11
C ASP A 51 -19.30 11.30 10.32
N PHE A 52 -20.11 10.93 9.32
CA PHE A 52 -20.94 9.73 9.38
C PHE A 52 -20.14 8.42 9.30
N LEU A 53 -18.94 8.46 8.71
CA LEU A 53 -18.08 7.29 8.57
C LEU A 53 -17.20 7.03 9.80
N LYS A 54 -16.98 8.05 10.66
CA LYS A 54 -16.16 7.92 11.89
C LYS A 54 -16.56 6.77 12.81
N PRO A 55 -17.86 6.56 13.14
CA PRO A 55 -18.27 5.46 13.99
C PRO A 55 -18.05 4.06 13.39
N LEU A 56 -17.75 4.00 12.08
CA LEU A 56 -17.47 2.77 11.33
C LEU A 56 -15.96 2.55 11.11
N ASP A 57 -15.11 3.37 11.73
CA ASP A 57 -13.67 3.41 11.51
C ASP A 57 -13.26 3.63 10.05
N LEU A 58 -14.12 4.33 9.29
CA LEU A 58 -13.88 4.70 7.90
C LEU A 58 -13.60 6.19 7.78
N GLN A 59 -12.89 6.58 6.71
CA GLN A 59 -12.61 7.97 6.36
C GLN A 59 -12.63 8.20 4.87
N VAL A 60 -12.96 9.43 4.46
CA VAL A 60 -12.77 9.90 3.10
C VAL A 60 -11.36 10.46 2.97
N LYS A 61 -10.52 9.83 2.17
CA LYS A 61 -9.16 10.30 1.90
C LYS A 61 -9.10 11.04 0.56
N THR A 62 -8.39 12.17 0.56
CA THR A 62 -8.12 12.98 -0.64
C THR A 62 -6.70 12.74 -1.09
N VAL A 63 -6.49 12.44 -2.37
CA VAL A 63 -5.17 12.23 -2.96
C VAL A 63 -4.98 13.18 -4.13
N PHE A 64 -3.95 14.00 -4.04
CA PHE A 64 -3.55 14.90 -5.12
C PHE A 64 -2.63 14.19 -6.10
N GLU A 65 -2.71 14.50 -7.38
CA GLU A 65 -1.86 13.90 -8.42
C GLU A 65 -0.42 14.43 -8.35
N GLU A 66 -0.25 15.66 -7.90
CA GLU A 66 1.05 16.29 -7.69
C GLU A 66 1.63 15.87 -6.33
N GLU A 67 2.94 15.64 -6.25
CA GLU A 67 3.64 15.17 -5.04
C GLU A 67 3.57 16.14 -3.85
N LYS A 68 3.22 17.40 -4.09
CA LYS A 68 3.09 18.40 -3.03
C LYS A 68 1.64 18.46 -2.55
N THR A 69 1.38 17.84 -1.40
CA THR A 69 0.17 18.15 -0.63
C THR A 69 0.13 19.66 -0.39
N PRO A 70 -0.94 20.35 -0.78
CA PRO A 70 -1.06 21.78 -0.53
C PRO A 70 -0.97 22.03 0.98
N THR A 71 -0.03 22.86 1.41
CA THR A 71 0.17 23.24 2.83
C THR A 71 -0.94 24.21 3.31
N GLU A 72 -1.64 24.83 2.38
CA GLU A 72 -2.81 25.70 2.62
C GLU A 72 -4.09 24.97 2.17
N LYS A 73 -5.26 25.52 2.53
CA LYS A 73 -6.55 24.99 2.08
C LYS A 73 -6.56 24.88 0.56
N PRO A 74 -6.72 23.65 0.02
CA PRO A 74 -6.65 23.45 -1.42
C PRO A 74 -7.76 24.23 -2.14
N SER A 75 -7.43 24.82 -3.29
CA SER A 75 -8.42 25.48 -4.14
C SER A 75 -9.42 24.46 -4.70
N LEU A 76 -10.60 24.92 -5.11
CA LEU A 76 -11.61 24.05 -5.70
C LEU A 76 -11.06 23.36 -6.96
N GLU A 77 -10.24 24.05 -7.75
CA GLU A 77 -9.59 23.48 -8.93
C GLU A 77 -8.59 22.35 -8.59
N ALA A 78 -7.84 22.50 -7.49
CA ALA A 78 -6.95 21.44 -6.99
C ALA A 78 -7.76 20.24 -6.49
N LEU A 79 -8.88 20.49 -5.82
CA LEU A 79 -9.80 19.44 -5.38
C LEU A 79 -10.47 18.74 -6.56
N ASP A 80 -10.82 19.46 -7.62
CA ASP A 80 -11.43 18.86 -8.83
C ASP A 80 -10.47 17.89 -9.56
N LYS A 81 -9.17 18.14 -9.49
CA LYS A 81 -8.13 17.25 -10.01
C LYS A 81 -7.82 16.09 -9.06
N ALA A 82 -8.05 16.26 -7.77
CA ALA A 82 -7.78 15.24 -6.75
C ALA A 82 -8.68 14.02 -6.91
N ARG A 83 -8.26 12.92 -6.29
CA ARG A 83 -9.03 11.67 -6.20
C ARG A 83 -9.51 11.48 -4.76
N PHE A 84 -10.77 11.10 -4.62
CA PHE A 84 -11.42 10.81 -3.34
C PHE A 84 -11.78 9.35 -3.26
N TYR A 85 -11.51 8.71 -2.13
CA TYR A 85 -11.90 7.33 -1.88
C TYR A 85 -12.10 7.10 -0.39
N VAL A 86 -12.80 6.01 -0.06
CA VAL A 86 -13.02 5.61 1.33
C VAL A 86 -11.97 4.58 1.72
N THR A 87 -11.36 4.76 2.88
CA THR A 87 -10.40 3.84 3.48
C THR A 87 -10.66 3.71 4.97
N LEU A 88 -10.00 2.74 5.59
CA LEU A 88 -10.03 2.57 7.03
C LEU A 88 -9.28 3.72 7.74
N ARG A 89 -9.71 4.01 8.96
CA ARG A 89 -9.10 4.99 9.85
C ARG A 89 -8.19 4.23 10.81
N GLY A 90 -6.90 4.53 10.78
CA GLY A 90 -5.89 3.87 11.61
C GLY A 90 -5.31 2.59 11.01
N ASP A 91 -4.55 1.86 11.82
CA ASP A 91 -3.82 0.67 11.41
C ASP A 91 -4.69 -0.58 11.56
N LEU A 92 -4.54 -1.50 10.60
CA LEU A 92 -5.24 -2.77 10.62
C LEU A 92 -4.49 -3.80 11.46
N THR A 93 -5.22 -4.47 12.33
CA THR A 93 -4.69 -5.69 12.95
C THR A 93 -4.60 -6.83 11.94
N PRO A 94 -3.73 -7.85 12.17
CA PRO A 94 -3.63 -9.02 11.28
C PRO A 94 -4.95 -9.80 11.13
N LYS A 95 -5.86 -9.71 12.08
CA LYS A 95 -7.21 -10.32 11.99
C LYS A 95 -8.11 -9.53 11.05
N GLU A 96 -8.11 -8.22 11.16
CA GLU A 96 -8.91 -7.33 10.32
C GLU A 96 -8.45 -7.33 8.87
N SER A 97 -7.13 -7.41 8.61
CA SER A 97 -6.59 -7.52 7.25
C SER A 97 -7.11 -8.76 6.51
N LYS A 98 -7.33 -9.88 7.23
CA LYS A 98 -7.96 -11.08 6.65
C LYS A 98 -9.43 -10.86 6.28
N MET A 99 -10.16 -10.08 7.10
CA MET A 99 -11.58 -9.80 6.87
C MET A 99 -11.82 -8.93 5.63
N ILE A 100 -10.89 -8.05 5.27
CA ILE A 100 -10.98 -7.20 4.07
C ILE A 100 -10.52 -7.90 2.78
N GLY A 101 -10.23 -9.20 2.84
CA GLY A 101 -9.92 -10.02 1.67
C GLY A 101 -8.47 -9.96 1.19
N TRP A 102 -7.55 -9.35 1.94
CA TRP A 102 -6.12 -9.43 1.69
C TRP A 102 -5.52 -10.63 2.41
N ARG A 103 -4.74 -11.41 1.68
CA ARG A 103 -3.90 -12.45 2.29
C ARG A 103 -2.56 -11.87 2.66
N ILE A 104 -1.92 -12.43 3.67
CA ILE A 104 -0.59 -11.98 4.13
C ILE A 104 0.45 -12.13 3.01
N ASP A 105 0.39 -13.22 2.25
CA ASP A 105 1.25 -13.47 1.09
C ASP A 105 1.05 -12.41 -0.02
N ASP A 106 -0.19 -11.97 -0.27
CA ASP A 106 -0.48 -10.91 -1.26
C ASP A 106 0.06 -9.54 -0.80
N LEU A 107 -0.07 -9.22 0.50
CA LEU A 107 0.50 -7.99 1.08
C LEU A 107 2.03 -8.01 1.07
N ALA A 108 2.65 -9.14 1.41
CA ALA A 108 4.08 -9.31 1.34
C ALA A 108 4.60 -9.16 -0.11
N GLY A 109 3.91 -9.75 -1.08
CA GLY A 109 4.22 -9.57 -2.49
C GLY A 109 4.12 -8.12 -2.96
N LEU A 110 3.09 -7.38 -2.48
CA LEU A 110 2.95 -5.94 -2.76
C LEU A 110 4.11 -5.15 -2.16
N ALA A 111 4.48 -5.42 -0.89
CA ALA A 111 5.59 -4.75 -0.21
C ALA A 111 6.93 -4.98 -0.95
N ILE A 112 7.22 -6.22 -1.35
CA ILE A 112 8.41 -6.58 -2.14
C ILE A 112 8.41 -5.83 -3.48
N THR A 113 7.26 -5.78 -4.17
CA THR A 113 7.12 -5.08 -5.45
C THR A 113 7.39 -3.58 -5.32
N ILE A 114 6.78 -2.93 -4.32
CA ILE A 114 6.99 -1.50 -4.04
C ILE A 114 8.46 -1.23 -3.76
N SER A 115 9.10 -2.05 -2.93
CA SER A 115 10.50 -1.90 -2.56
C SER A 115 11.44 -2.10 -3.75
N CYS A 116 11.15 -3.06 -4.62
CA CYS A 116 11.88 -3.26 -5.87
C CYS A 116 11.81 -2.02 -6.78
N ILE A 117 10.61 -1.43 -6.94
CA ILE A 117 10.44 -0.23 -7.74
C ILE A 117 11.18 0.97 -7.12
N ILE A 118 11.13 1.14 -5.80
CA ILE A 118 11.86 2.21 -5.09
C ILE A 118 13.37 2.03 -5.28
N SER A 119 13.91 0.83 -5.09
CA SER A 119 15.34 0.54 -5.24
C SER A 119 15.85 0.81 -6.65
N LYS A 120 15.00 0.67 -7.65
CA LYS A 120 15.27 0.97 -9.07
C LYS A 120 14.89 2.40 -9.48
N LYS A 121 14.89 3.34 -8.52
CA LYS A 121 14.63 4.77 -8.75
C LYS A 121 13.24 5.09 -9.28
N GLY A 122 12.23 4.34 -8.84
CA GLY A 122 10.80 4.61 -9.10
C GLY A 122 10.21 3.89 -10.29
N GLN A 123 10.98 3.06 -11.01
CA GLN A 123 10.50 2.23 -12.12
C GLN A 123 11.21 0.87 -12.15
N ALA A 124 10.50 -0.18 -12.54
CA ALA A 124 11.08 -1.51 -12.69
C ALA A 124 10.44 -2.25 -13.88
N PRO A 125 11.23 -2.99 -14.70
CA PRO A 125 10.66 -3.89 -15.68
C PRO A 125 9.76 -4.92 -15.00
N ARG A 126 8.60 -5.20 -15.58
CA ARG A 126 7.65 -6.20 -15.04
C ARG A 126 8.34 -7.54 -14.83
N LYS A 127 9.17 -7.97 -15.78
CA LYS A 127 9.91 -9.22 -15.72
C LYS A 127 10.79 -9.32 -14.46
N ASP A 128 11.51 -8.26 -14.12
CA ASP A 128 12.40 -8.27 -12.94
C ASP A 128 11.60 -8.41 -11.65
N VAL A 129 10.39 -7.83 -11.60
CA VAL A 129 9.47 -7.98 -10.46
C VAL A 129 8.88 -9.39 -10.43
N GLU A 130 8.52 -9.96 -11.59
CA GLU A 130 8.03 -11.34 -11.69
C GLU A 130 9.09 -12.36 -11.26
N ASP A 131 10.33 -12.19 -11.68
CA ASP A 131 11.46 -13.05 -11.31
C ASP A 131 11.67 -12.99 -9.78
N LEU A 132 11.72 -11.78 -9.20
CA LEU A 132 11.88 -11.58 -7.76
C LEU A 132 10.73 -12.19 -6.94
N LEU A 133 9.49 -12.02 -7.39
CA LEU A 133 8.32 -12.58 -6.71
C LEU A 133 8.27 -14.10 -6.82
N SER A 134 8.70 -14.69 -7.93
CA SER A 134 8.67 -16.14 -8.16
C SER A 134 9.57 -16.92 -7.19
N GLU A 135 10.56 -16.26 -6.59
CA GLU A 135 11.37 -16.84 -5.51
C GLU A 135 10.62 -17.01 -4.19
N LYS A 136 9.54 -16.23 -3.98
CA LYS A 136 8.82 -16.13 -2.69
C LYS A 136 7.41 -16.68 -2.74
N ILE A 137 6.76 -16.62 -3.90
CA ILE A 137 5.37 -17.06 -4.09
C ILE A 137 5.27 -17.98 -5.31
N PRO A 138 4.28 -18.88 -5.36
CA PRO A 138 4.08 -19.78 -6.50
C PRO A 138 3.95 -19.01 -7.81
N GLY A 139 4.68 -19.40 -8.85
CA GLY A 139 4.78 -18.68 -10.13
C GLY A 139 3.43 -18.35 -10.78
N TRP A 140 2.44 -19.26 -10.65
CA TRP A 140 1.11 -19.01 -11.19
C TRP A 140 0.36 -17.83 -10.55
N LYS A 141 0.73 -17.45 -9.29
CA LYS A 141 0.16 -16.30 -8.59
C LYS A 141 0.82 -14.98 -8.95
N VAL A 142 2.05 -14.99 -9.43
CA VAL A 142 2.87 -13.77 -9.63
C VAL A 142 2.18 -12.79 -10.56
N GLY A 143 1.87 -13.21 -11.79
CA GLY A 143 1.19 -12.36 -12.76
C GLY A 143 -0.17 -11.87 -12.27
N LEU A 144 -0.97 -12.78 -11.65
CA LEU A 144 -2.27 -12.43 -11.09
C LEU A 144 -2.18 -11.36 -10.00
N ASN A 145 -1.16 -11.42 -9.15
CA ASN A 145 -0.95 -10.45 -8.09
C ASN A 145 -0.53 -9.10 -8.66
N ILE A 146 0.40 -9.04 -9.61
CA ILE A 146 0.80 -7.80 -10.27
C ILE A 146 -0.41 -7.13 -10.95
N ASP A 147 -1.21 -7.89 -11.70
CA ASP A 147 -2.43 -7.37 -12.35
C ASP A 147 -3.46 -6.89 -11.33
N ARG A 148 -3.55 -7.55 -10.17
CA ARG A 148 -4.37 -7.12 -9.04
C ARG A 148 -3.88 -5.79 -8.46
N TYR A 149 -2.57 -5.62 -8.26
CA TYR A 149 -1.99 -4.39 -7.75
C TYR A 149 -2.21 -3.21 -8.70
N ILE A 150 -2.10 -3.45 -10.01
CA ILE A 150 -2.42 -2.46 -11.05
C ILE A 150 -3.92 -2.10 -10.99
N ARG A 151 -4.81 -3.09 -10.94
CA ARG A 151 -6.26 -2.88 -10.88
C ARG A 151 -6.69 -2.11 -9.64
N TYR A 152 -6.03 -2.34 -8.52
CA TYR A 152 -6.33 -1.64 -7.26
C TYR A 152 -5.67 -0.26 -7.16
N GLY A 153 -4.86 0.15 -8.14
CA GLY A 153 -4.24 1.47 -8.19
C GLY A 153 -2.99 1.62 -7.33
N TYR A 154 -2.38 0.52 -6.91
CA TYR A 154 -1.06 0.54 -6.25
C TYR A 154 0.06 0.71 -7.25
N LEU A 155 -0.09 0.10 -8.43
CA LEU A 155 0.88 0.14 -9.52
C LEU A 155 0.21 0.67 -10.79
N THR A 156 1.02 1.20 -11.68
CA THR A 156 0.66 1.43 -13.08
C THR A 156 1.73 0.84 -13.99
N GLN A 157 1.36 0.49 -15.20
CA GLN A 157 2.25 -0.11 -16.19
C GLN A 157 2.14 0.68 -17.49
N ASP A 158 3.29 0.96 -18.13
CA ASP A 158 3.35 1.58 -19.45
C ASP A 158 3.36 0.55 -20.60
N GLU A 159 3.42 1.04 -21.83
CA GLU A 159 3.45 0.23 -23.04
C GLU A 159 4.73 -0.64 -23.14
N ASN A 160 5.82 -0.23 -22.49
CA ASN A 160 7.09 -0.94 -22.43
C ASN A 160 7.17 -1.95 -21.28
N GLN A 161 6.04 -2.23 -20.63
CA GLN A 161 5.95 -3.12 -19.47
C GLN A 161 6.80 -2.65 -18.28
N GLN A 162 7.05 -1.33 -18.16
CA GLN A 162 7.64 -0.75 -16.97
C GLN A 162 6.56 -0.52 -15.92
N LEU A 163 6.82 -0.95 -14.69
CA LEU A 163 5.96 -0.74 -13.54
C LEU A 163 6.39 0.50 -12.76
N TYR A 164 5.41 1.30 -12.35
CA TYR A 164 5.58 2.50 -11.54
C TYR A 164 4.65 2.45 -10.35
N LEU A 165 4.98 3.21 -9.29
CA LEU A 165 4.08 3.40 -8.15
C LEU A 165 2.92 4.32 -8.55
N ASP A 166 1.67 3.86 -8.36
CA ASP A 166 0.48 4.66 -8.66
C ASP A 166 0.00 5.40 -7.39
N TRP A 167 -1.04 6.18 -7.53
CA TRP A 167 -1.58 7.11 -6.55
C TRP A 167 -1.89 6.46 -5.19
N ARG A 168 -2.37 5.22 -5.17
CA ARG A 168 -2.77 4.54 -3.94
C ARG A 168 -1.56 4.14 -3.08
N THR A 169 -0.48 3.71 -3.69
CA THR A 169 0.78 3.46 -2.97
C THR A 169 1.27 4.73 -2.28
N ARG A 170 1.24 5.87 -2.96
CA ARG A 170 1.63 7.16 -2.35
C ARG A 170 0.70 7.60 -1.22
N ALA A 171 -0.56 7.20 -1.28
CA ALA A 171 -1.57 7.59 -0.31
C ALA A 171 -1.64 6.70 0.93
N GLU A 172 -1.39 5.40 0.78
CA GLU A 172 -1.62 4.40 1.82
C GLU A 172 -0.32 3.80 2.40
N VAL A 173 0.79 3.86 1.66
CA VAL A 173 2.04 3.22 2.06
C VAL A 173 3.07 4.27 2.48
N ASP A 174 3.55 4.19 3.70
CA ASP A 174 4.76 4.89 4.11
C ASP A 174 5.99 4.19 3.51
N GLN A 175 6.41 4.72 2.34
CA GLN A 175 7.50 4.14 1.56
C GLN A 175 8.82 4.14 2.34
N LYS A 176 9.06 5.16 3.16
CA LYS A 176 10.28 5.26 3.97
C LYS A 176 10.30 4.20 5.07
N ALA A 177 9.21 4.11 5.83
CA ALA A 177 9.08 3.09 6.88
C ALA A 177 9.17 1.67 6.31
N LEU A 178 8.59 1.43 5.11
CA LEU A 178 8.69 0.14 4.43
C LEU A 178 10.14 -0.22 4.08
N VAL A 179 10.90 0.71 3.50
CA VAL A 179 12.31 0.49 3.15
C VAL A 179 13.15 0.29 4.40
N ASP A 180 12.97 1.12 5.43
CA ASP A 180 13.69 1.00 6.70
C ASP A 180 13.43 -0.35 7.37
N MET A 181 12.18 -0.84 7.33
CA MET A 181 11.83 -2.16 7.87
C MET A 181 12.55 -3.29 7.12
N LEU A 182 12.62 -3.24 5.79
CA LEU A 182 13.29 -4.27 4.99
C LEU A 182 14.81 -4.26 5.21
N LEU A 183 15.44 -3.09 5.30
CA LEU A 183 16.87 -2.97 5.61
C LEU A 183 17.18 -3.52 7.00
N ASN A 184 16.33 -3.27 8.00
CA ASN A 184 16.50 -3.79 9.34
C ASN A 184 16.37 -5.33 9.39
N VAL A 185 15.46 -5.92 8.62
CA VAL A 185 15.31 -7.38 8.51
C VAL A 185 16.55 -8.01 7.85
N GLU A 186 17.11 -7.37 6.83
CA GLU A 186 18.36 -7.85 6.21
C GLU A 186 19.56 -7.73 7.15
N ALA A 187 19.65 -6.64 7.90
CA ALA A 187 20.69 -6.46 8.91
C ALA A 187 20.60 -7.52 10.01
N GLN A 188 19.41 -7.80 10.51
CA GLN A 188 19.20 -8.88 11.49
C GLN A 188 19.55 -10.25 10.93
N LYS A 189 19.17 -10.59 9.69
CA LYS A 189 19.54 -11.85 9.05
C LYS A 189 21.06 -12.01 8.94
N LYS A 190 21.79 -10.97 8.56
CA LYS A 190 23.25 -11.00 8.49
C LYS A 190 23.88 -11.28 9.87
N LEU A 191 23.38 -10.62 10.91
CA LEU A 191 23.84 -10.86 12.28
C LEU A 191 23.60 -12.29 12.75
N PHE A 192 22.46 -12.89 12.39
CA PHE A 192 22.14 -14.29 12.72
C PHE A 192 23.01 -15.29 11.94
N THR A 193 23.31 -15.01 10.67
CA THR A 193 24.21 -15.88 9.88
C THR A 193 25.65 -15.79 10.37
N GLU A 194 26.15 -14.61 10.68
CA GLU A 194 27.49 -14.40 11.22
C GLU A 194 27.68 -15.02 12.63
N SER A 195 26.62 -15.02 13.46
CA SER A 195 26.66 -15.69 14.77
C SER A 195 26.63 -17.22 14.63
N ALA A 196 25.84 -17.76 13.72
CA ALA A 196 25.78 -19.19 13.45
C ALA A 196 27.09 -19.74 12.85
N GLU A 197 27.75 -18.98 11.99
CA GLU A 197 29.07 -19.33 11.44
C GLU A 197 30.20 -19.28 12.49
N LYS A 198 30.09 -18.38 13.49
CA LYS A 198 31.05 -18.33 14.61
C LYS A 198 30.86 -19.46 15.61
N GLU A 199 29.63 -19.93 15.84
CA GLU A 199 29.35 -21.08 16.71
C GLU A 199 29.78 -22.40 16.05
N SER A 200 29.61 -22.54 14.72
CA SER A 200 30.05 -23.74 14.00
C SER A 200 31.58 -23.80 13.76
N GLY A 201 32.28 -22.67 13.82
CA GLY A 201 33.75 -22.62 13.75
C GLY A 201 34.48 -22.88 15.09
N GLY A 202 33.78 -22.71 16.23
CA GLY A 202 34.34 -22.93 17.57
C GLY A 202 34.37 -24.39 18.00
N GLU A 203 33.48 -25.24 17.52
CA GLU A 203 33.42 -26.67 17.88
C GLU A 203 34.49 -27.53 17.15
N ALA A 204 35.09 -27.00 16.08
CA ALA A 204 36.13 -27.73 15.34
C ALA A 204 37.55 -27.59 15.91
N GLU A 205 37.81 -26.64 16.82
CA GLU A 205 39.12 -26.43 17.45
C GLU A 205 39.25 -27.12 18.84
N GLU A 206 38.15 -27.45 19.50
CA GLU A 206 38.19 -28.09 20.83
C GLU A 206 38.39 -29.60 20.78
N ASP A 207 38.13 -30.30 19.68
CA ASP A 207 38.31 -31.73 19.51
C ASP A 207 39.74 -32.13 19.06
N ALA A 208 40.65 -31.20 18.81
CA ALA A 208 41.99 -31.43 18.34
C ALA A 208 43.07 -31.49 19.45
N GLU A 209 42.75 -31.15 20.70
CA GLU A 209 43.76 -31.01 21.79
C GLU A 209 43.75 -32.14 22.83
N THR A 210 42.99 -33.23 22.61
CA THR A 210 42.95 -34.39 23.54
C THR A 210 43.34 -35.71 22.91
N ALA A 211 44.46 -35.72 22.17
CA ALA A 211 45.10 -37.00 21.76
C ALA A 211 46.59 -36.96 22.00
N GLU A 212 47.02 -37.05 23.27
CA GLU A 212 48.38 -37.49 23.57
C GLU A 212 48.45 -39.04 23.60
N PRO A 213 49.49 -39.66 23.03
CA PRO A 213 49.63 -41.09 23.01
C PRO A 213 50.32 -41.55 24.29
N GLU A 214 49.64 -42.44 25.04
CA GLU A 214 50.31 -43.30 26.02
C GLU A 214 51.24 -44.27 25.32
N LYS A 215 52.52 -44.17 25.71
CA LYS A 215 53.54 -45.17 25.43
C LYS A 215 53.50 -46.21 26.53
N GLU A 216 53.32 -47.48 26.15
CA GLU A 216 54.18 -48.64 26.50
C GLU A 216 53.89 -49.81 25.57
#